data_086ba62f3249cb77a3f041d0c254716b
#
_entry.id   086ba62f3249cb77a3f041d0c254716b
#
_cell.length_a   1.000
_cell.length_b   1.000
_cell.length_c   1.000
_cell.angle_alpha   90.00
_cell.angle_beta   90.00
_cell.angle_gamma   90.00
#
_symmetry.space_group_name_H-M   'P 1'
#
loop_
_entity.id
_entity.type
_entity.pdbx_description
1 polymer ?
#
loop_
_entity_poly.entity_id
_entity_poly.type
_entity_poly.pdbx_seq_one_letter_code
_entity_poly.pdbx_strand_id
1 'polypeptide(L)'
;WVGGESEPALRRVIQHGDAWYPVGSNPRYPLNTRERYESAVKQLSQLAEVQGRDPATISLAYWANWYNESGAVFLDDGQRHLFTGNSEEIATDIRLFREIGVNHLLFNFQRDTLEHSLESMDNFVENILPMAEE
;
A
#
# COMPACT_ATOMS: atom_id res chain seq x y z
N TRP A 1 6.88 7.74 -11.41
CA TRP A 1 6.36 6.58 -10.67
C TRP A 1 6.12 5.44 -11.65
N VAL A 2 6.50 4.23 -11.27
CA VAL A 2 6.35 3.03 -12.10
C VAL A 2 5.55 1.99 -11.31
N GLY A 3 4.45 1.53 -11.91
CA GLY A 3 3.58 0.52 -11.34
C GLY A 3 3.99 -0.91 -11.71
N GLY A 4 3.26 -1.86 -11.14
CA GLY A 4 3.38 -3.28 -11.40
C GLY A 4 4.09 -4.04 -10.29
N GLU A 5 3.75 -5.31 -10.14
CA GLU A 5 4.13 -6.16 -9.01
C GLU A 5 4.98 -7.36 -9.44
N SER A 6 5.10 -7.59 -10.74
CA SER A 6 5.94 -8.67 -11.29
C SER A 6 7.43 -8.30 -11.27
N GLU A 7 8.30 -9.30 -11.33
CA GLU A 7 9.75 -9.06 -11.40
C GLU A 7 10.15 -8.18 -12.60
N PRO A 8 9.60 -8.35 -13.82
CA PRO A 8 9.88 -7.41 -14.91
C PRO A 8 9.45 -5.97 -14.61
N ALA A 9 8.37 -5.77 -13.86
CA ALA A 9 7.94 -4.45 -13.42
C ALA A 9 8.93 -3.84 -12.41
N LEU A 10 9.41 -4.62 -11.43
CA LEU A 10 10.44 -4.19 -10.50
C LEU A 10 11.74 -3.79 -11.22
N ARG A 11 12.17 -4.56 -12.21
CA ARG A 11 13.34 -4.21 -13.04
C ARG A 11 13.15 -2.90 -13.78
N ARG A 12 11.96 -2.63 -14.26
CA ARG A 12 11.61 -1.37 -14.93
C ARG A 12 11.67 -0.18 -13.97
N VAL A 13 11.20 -0.35 -12.73
CA VAL A 13 11.36 0.66 -11.68
C VAL A 13 12.82 0.99 -11.46
N ILE A 14 13.67 -0.04 -11.32
CA ILE A 14 15.10 0.12 -11.05
C ILE A 14 15.82 0.83 -12.20
N GLN A 15 15.44 0.55 -13.43
CA GLN A 15 16.08 1.10 -14.62
C GLN A 15 15.62 2.53 -14.95
N HIS A 16 14.36 2.85 -14.68
CA HIS A 16 13.73 4.07 -15.23
C HIS A 16 12.91 4.88 -14.22
N GLY A 17 12.65 4.34 -13.02
CA GLY A 17 11.74 4.94 -12.06
C GLY A 17 12.43 5.66 -10.90
N ASP A 18 11.75 6.65 -10.35
CA ASP A 18 12.10 7.32 -9.10
C ASP A 18 11.28 6.77 -7.92
N ALA A 19 10.15 6.14 -8.21
CA ALA A 19 9.28 5.53 -7.21
C ALA A 19 8.61 4.26 -7.75
N TRP A 20 8.47 3.26 -6.88
CA TRP A 20 7.66 2.09 -7.12
C TRP A 20 6.24 2.31 -6.60
N TYR A 21 5.25 2.09 -7.46
CA TYR A 21 3.84 2.35 -7.20
C TYR A 21 2.99 1.12 -7.50
N PRO A 22 2.99 0.11 -6.61
CA PRO A 22 2.19 -1.10 -6.79
C PRO A 22 0.73 -0.90 -6.39
N VAL A 23 -0.11 -1.83 -6.86
CA VAL A 23 -1.50 -2.01 -6.44
C VAL A 23 -1.57 -3.19 -5.47
N GLY A 24 -2.26 -3.00 -4.33
CA GLY A 24 -2.35 -4.05 -3.31
C GLY A 24 -3.18 -5.27 -3.71
N SER A 25 -4.14 -5.11 -4.60
CA SER A 25 -5.17 -6.12 -4.92
C SER A 25 -4.92 -6.92 -6.21
N ASN A 26 -3.72 -6.89 -6.77
CA ASN A 26 -3.42 -7.69 -7.96
C ASN A 26 -3.54 -9.19 -7.61
N PRO A 27 -4.47 -9.95 -8.22
CA PRO A 27 -4.69 -11.34 -7.83
C PRO A 27 -3.51 -12.28 -8.19
N ARG A 28 -2.71 -11.90 -9.19
CA ARG A 28 -1.56 -12.69 -9.62
C ARG A 28 -0.32 -12.44 -8.77
N TYR A 29 -0.16 -11.23 -8.26
CA TYR A 29 0.95 -10.80 -7.41
C TYR A 29 0.39 -9.99 -6.24
N PRO A 30 -0.32 -10.65 -5.30
CA PRO A 30 -1.03 -9.92 -4.24
C PRO A 30 -0.05 -9.30 -3.24
N LEU A 31 -0.29 -8.03 -2.91
CA LEU A 31 0.45 -7.27 -1.91
C LEU A 31 -0.51 -6.76 -0.81
N ASN A 32 -1.43 -7.60 -0.40
CA ASN A 32 -2.55 -7.28 0.47
C ASN A 32 -2.37 -7.73 1.93
N THR A 33 -1.17 -8.20 2.27
CA THR A 33 -0.75 -8.46 3.65
C THR A 33 0.62 -7.83 3.92
N ARG A 34 0.94 -7.63 5.19
CA ARG A 34 2.25 -7.11 5.62
C ARG A 34 3.39 -7.93 5.02
N GLU A 35 3.35 -9.24 5.21
CA GLU A 35 4.43 -10.14 4.81
C GLU A 35 4.65 -10.12 3.30
N ARG A 36 3.56 -10.06 2.53
CA ARG A 36 3.64 -10.00 1.07
C ARG A 36 4.27 -8.69 0.59
N TYR A 37 3.88 -7.57 1.19
CA TYR A 37 4.45 -6.27 0.83
C TYR A 37 5.92 -6.15 1.25
N GLU A 38 6.26 -6.51 2.50
CA GLU A 38 7.65 -6.52 2.99
C GLU A 38 8.56 -7.41 2.12
N SER A 39 8.07 -8.59 1.73
CA SER A 39 8.79 -9.50 0.84
C SER A 39 9.06 -8.88 -0.54
N ALA A 40 8.08 -8.18 -1.09
CA ALA A 40 8.23 -7.50 -2.38
C ALA A 40 9.20 -6.30 -2.30
N VAL A 41 9.16 -5.53 -1.22
CA VAL A 41 10.14 -4.44 -0.97
C VAL A 41 11.55 -5.01 -0.86
N LYS A 42 11.72 -6.12 -0.16
CA LYS A 42 13.01 -6.81 -0.06
C LYS A 42 13.51 -7.29 -1.42
N GLN A 43 12.64 -7.86 -2.23
CA GLN A 43 12.96 -8.28 -3.60
C GLN A 43 13.41 -7.09 -4.45
N LEU A 44 12.68 -5.97 -4.39
CA LEU A 44 13.05 -4.74 -5.10
C LEU A 44 14.46 -4.27 -4.69
N SER A 45 14.74 -4.22 -3.39
CA SER A 45 16.05 -3.82 -2.86
C SER A 45 17.17 -4.73 -3.35
N GLN A 46 16.99 -6.04 -3.29
CA GLN A 46 17.98 -7.00 -3.76
C GLN A 46 18.26 -6.89 -5.26
N LEU A 47 17.21 -6.73 -6.06
CA LEU A 47 17.36 -6.53 -7.51
C LEU A 47 18.07 -5.21 -7.84
N ALA A 48 17.78 -4.14 -7.08
CA ALA A 48 18.45 -2.85 -7.24
C ALA A 48 19.95 -2.97 -6.96
N GLU A 49 20.34 -3.59 -5.86
CA GLU A 49 21.74 -3.81 -5.49
C GLU A 49 22.49 -4.60 -6.57
N VAL A 50 21.90 -5.69 -7.07
CA VAL A 50 22.48 -6.50 -8.16
C VAL A 50 22.69 -5.67 -9.42
N GLN A 51 21.84 -4.71 -9.71
CA GLN A 51 21.94 -3.79 -10.85
C GLN A 51 22.80 -2.56 -10.57
N GLY A 52 23.39 -2.45 -9.39
CA GLY A 52 24.28 -1.35 -9.02
C GLY A 52 23.55 -0.06 -8.65
N ARG A 53 22.25 -0.14 -8.34
CA ARG A 53 21.46 0.99 -7.86
C ARG A 53 21.23 0.91 -6.36
N ASP A 54 21.46 2.01 -5.65
CA ASP A 54 21.14 2.13 -4.24
C ASP A 54 19.61 2.09 -4.05
N PRO A 55 19.06 1.08 -3.31
CA PRO A 55 17.62 0.99 -3.05
C PRO A 55 17.02 2.23 -2.38
N ALA A 56 17.81 2.95 -1.57
CA ALA A 56 17.37 4.17 -0.88
C ALA A 56 17.00 5.31 -1.85
N THR A 57 17.42 5.23 -3.10
CA THR A 57 17.08 6.20 -4.14
C THR A 57 15.71 5.95 -4.79
N ILE A 58 15.04 4.85 -4.43
CA ILE A 58 13.71 4.50 -4.94
C ILE A 58 12.69 4.78 -3.85
N SER A 59 11.82 5.73 -4.08
CA SER A 59 10.70 6.00 -3.19
C SER A 59 9.67 4.87 -3.24
N LEU A 60 9.04 4.58 -2.12
CA LEU A 60 7.97 3.59 -2.02
C LEU A 60 6.63 4.28 -1.98
N ALA A 61 5.75 3.92 -2.90
CA ALA A 61 4.36 4.33 -2.92
C ALA A 61 3.48 3.08 -2.90
N TYR A 62 2.24 3.21 -2.50
CA TYR A 62 1.29 2.09 -2.47
C TYR A 62 -0.12 2.60 -2.72
N TRP A 63 -0.86 1.93 -3.58
CA TRP A 63 -2.25 2.22 -3.81
C TRP A 63 -3.14 1.24 -3.06
N ALA A 64 -3.76 1.74 -1.98
CA ALA A 64 -4.80 1.03 -1.22
C ALA A 64 -6.16 1.14 -1.94
N ASN A 65 -6.25 0.52 -3.12
CA ASN A 65 -7.44 0.59 -3.96
C ASN A 65 -8.65 -0.17 -3.37
N TRP A 66 -8.40 -1.06 -2.39
CA TRP A 66 -9.41 -1.81 -1.65
C TRP A 66 -9.70 -1.20 -0.26
N TYR A 67 -9.35 0.06 -0.07
CA TYR A 67 -9.65 0.75 1.17
C TYR A 67 -11.13 0.65 1.54
N ASN A 68 -11.41 0.15 2.75
CA ASN A 68 -12.77 -0.04 3.24
C ASN A 68 -12.83 0.10 4.76
N GLU A 69 -13.32 1.24 5.22
CA GLU A 69 -13.54 1.54 6.63
C GLU A 69 -14.86 0.98 7.19
N SER A 70 -15.70 0.41 6.34
CA SER A 70 -17.00 -0.15 6.75
C SER A 70 -16.89 -1.57 7.31
N GLY A 71 -15.78 -2.25 7.12
CA GLY A 71 -15.55 -3.58 7.64
C GLY A 71 -14.33 -4.27 7.09
N ALA A 72 -13.78 -5.19 7.87
CA ALA A 72 -12.64 -5.98 7.46
C ALA A 72 -13.00 -6.96 6.34
N VAL A 73 -12.11 -7.06 5.36
CA VAL A 73 -12.15 -8.07 4.31
C VAL A 73 -11.09 -9.13 4.64
N PHE A 74 -11.49 -10.39 4.66
CA PHE A 74 -10.59 -11.51 4.94
C PHE A 74 -10.25 -12.29 3.68
N LEU A 75 -8.99 -12.69 3.59
CA LEU A 75 -8.47 -13.52 2.52
C LEU A 75 -8.83 -15.00 2.77
N ASP A 76 -8.63 -15.86 1.78
CA ASP A 76 -8.93 -17.29 1.87
C ASP A 76 -8.12 -18.00 2.98
N ASP A 77 -6.94 -17.49 3.33
CA ASP A 77 -6.08 -17.98 4.41
C ASP A 77 -6.46 -17.43 5.80
N GLY A 78 -7.53 -16.63 5.90
CA GLY A 78 -8.02 -16.04 7.14
C GLY A 78 -7.33 -14.74 7.55
N GLN A 79 -6.32 -14.27 6.80
CA GLN A 79 -5.67 -12.98 7.07
C GLN A 79 -6.58 -11.82 6.64
N ARG A 80 -6.51 -10.71 7.37
CA ARG A 80 -7.19 -9.48 7.00
C ARG A 80 -6.46 -8.79 5.84
N HIS A 81 -7.22 -8.37 4.85
CA HIS A 81 -6.72 -7.51 3.79
C HIS A 81 -6.31 -6.15 4.38
N LEU A 82 -5.10 -5.69 4.09
CA LEU A 82 -4.61 -4.37 4.51
C LEU A 82 -5.58 -3.27 4.10
N PHE A 83 -5.67 -2.25 4.93
CA PHE A 83 -6.51 -1.05 4.74
C PHE A 83 -8.00 -1.37 4.63
N THR A 84 -8.44 -2.44 5.27
CA THR A 84 -9.85 -2.77 5.52
C THR A 84 -10.08 -2.99 6.99
N GLY A 85 -11.24 -2.61 7.52
CA GLY A 85 -11.60 -2.82 8.92
C GLY A 85 -12.06 -1.55 9.62
N ASN A 86 -11.89 -1.50 10.93
CA ASN A 86 -12.21 -0.32 11.72
C ASN A 86 -11.06 0.72 11.67
N SER A 87 -11.30 1.88 12.27
CA SER A 87 -10.34 3.00 12.25
C SER A 87 -8.99 2.64 12.88
N GLU A 88 -8.97 1.87 13.97
CA GLU A 88 -7.73 1.44 14.64
C GLU A 88 -6.93 0.44 13.79
N GLU A 89 -7.60 -0.49 13.13
CA GLU A 89 -6.97 -1.45 12.22
C GLU A 89 -6.31 -0.75 11.04
N ILE A 90 -7.00 0.21 10.42
CA ILE A 90 -6.47 0.99 9.30
C ILE A 90 -5.34 1.91 9.75
N ALA A 91 -5.47 2.59 10.88
CA ALA A 91 -4.40 3.42 11.45
C ALA A 91 -3.14 2.59 11.76
N THR A 92 -3.31 1.37 12.24
CA THR A 92 -2.21 0.43 12.46
C THR A 92 -1.52 0.05 11.16
N ASP A 93 -2.27 -0.21 10.09
CA ASP A 93 -1.70 -0.48 8.76
C ASP A 93 -0.89 0.72 8.23
N ILE A 94 -1.37 1.95 8.45
CA ILE A 94 -0.63 3.18 8.06
C ILE A 94 0.68 3.29 8.83
N ARG A 95 0.67 3.09 10.15
CA ARG A 95 1.90 3.09 10.96
C ARG A 95 2.90 2.06 10.48
N LEU A 96 2.41 0.86 10.21
CA LEU A 96 3.19 -0.25 9.68
C LEU A 96 3.89 0.10 8.36
N PHE A 97 3.15 0.67 7.41
CA PHE A 97 3.72 1.08 6.12
C PHE A 97 4.75 2.19 6.27
N ARG A 98 4.55 3.11 7.23
CA ARG A 98 5.57 4.10 7.59
C ARG A 98 6.85 3.43 8.10
N GLU A 99 6.75 2.42 8.96
CA GLU A 99 7.89 1.66 9.47
C GLU A 99 8.66 0.92 8.36
N ILE A 100 7.95 0.41 7.35
CA ILE A 100 8.55 -0.22 6.16
C ILE A 100 9.31 0.81 5.31
N GLY A 101 8.98 2.10 5.43
CA GLY A 101 9.59 3.18 4.68
C GLY A 101 8.76 3.66 3.49
N VAL A 102 7.45 3.40 3.49
CA VAL A 102 6.54 3.91 2.46
C VAL A 102 6.39 5.42 2.61
N ASN A 103 6.64 6.15 1.54
CA ASN A 103 6.59 7.61 1.50
C ASN A 103 5.22 8.14 1.09
N HIS A 104 4.48 7.38 0.26
CA HIS A 104 3.22 7.80 -0.31
C HIS A 104 2.19 6.69 -0.24
N LEU A 105 1.07 6.93 0.46
CA LEU A 105 -0.10 6.07 0.48
C LEU A 105 -1.25 6.76 -0.24
N LEU A 106 -1.83 6.07 -1.22
CA LEU A 106 -3.00 6.53 -1.94
C LEU A 106 -4.20 5.67 -1.58
N PHE A 107 -5.31 6.31 -1.24
CA PHE A 107 -6.53 5.64 -0.84
C PHE A 107 -7.65 5.88 -1.86
N ASN A 108 -8.47 4.87 -2.08
CA ASN A 108 -9.66 4.98 -2.89
C ASN A 108 -10.87 5.26 -1.99
N PHE A 109 -11.34 6.50 -2.01
CA PHE A 109 -12.53 6.93 -1.27
C PHE A 109 -13.81 6.88 -2.10
N GLN A 110 -13.75 6.41 -3.35
CA GLN A 110 -14.94 6.33 -4.19
C GLN A 110 -15.96 5.36 -3.59
N ARG A 111 -17.19 5.83 -3.44
CA ARG A 111 -18.36 5.09 -2.98
C ARG A 111 -19.48 5.19 -4.02
N ASP A 112 -20.62 4.61 -3.73
CA ASP A 112 -21.79 4.59 -4.62
C ASP A 112 -22.37 5.97 -4.93
N THR A 113 -22.22 6.95 -4.01
CA THR A 113 -22.64 8.33 -4.18
C THR A 113 -21.51 9.30 -3.87
N LEU A 114 -21.61 10.53 -4.36
CA LEU A 114 -20.70 11.60 -4.01
C LEU A 114 -20.71 11.88 -2.50
N GLU A 115 -21.91 11.91 -1.90
CA GLU A 115 -22.08 12.13 -0.47
C GLU A 115 -21.32 11.10 0.36
N HIS A 116 -21.53 9.80 0.09
CA HIS A 116 -20.80 8.73 0.77
C HIS A 116 -19.28 8.77 0.53
N SER A 117 -18.84 9.21 -0.63
CA SER A 117 -17.42 9.39 -0.92
C SER A 117 -16.80 10.50 -0.07
N LEU A 118 -17.51 11.63 0.09
CA LEU A 118 -17.09 12.74 0.95
C LEU A 118 -17.09 12.34 2.42
N GLU A 119 -18.11 11.63 2.89
CA GLU A 119 -18.17 11.09 4.25
C GLU A 119 -16.99 10.14 4.55
N SER A 120 -16.60 9.31 3.59
CA SER A 120 -15.44 8.44 3.72
C SER A 120 -14.13 9.23 3.86
N MET A 121 -13.97 10.31 3.10
CA MET A 121 -12.82 11.22 3.22
C MET A 121 -12.80 11.92 4.57
N ASP A 122 -13.94 12.46 5.01
CA ASP A 122 -14.06 13.14 6.31
C ASP A 122 -13.75 12.19 7.46
N ASN A 123 -14.30 10.97 7.44
CA ASN A 123 -13.99 9.95 8.44
C ASN A 123 -12.49 9.60 8.48
N PHE A 124 -11.85 9.53 7.34
CA PHE A 124 -10.41 9.26 7.27
C PHE A 124 -9.61 10.39 7.96
N VAL A 125 -9.90 11.63 7.63
CA VAL A 125 -9.19 12.79 8.17
C VAL A 125 -9.46 13.01 9.65
N GLU A 126 -10.69 12.82 10.09
CA GLU A 126 -11.12 13.14 11.46
C GLU A 126 -10.82 12.00 12.46
N ASN A 127 -10.89 10.74 12.02
CA ASN A 127 -10.83 9.60 12.92
C ASN A 127 -9.61 8.69 12.68
N ILE A 128 -9.20 8.47 11.44
CA ILE A 128 -8.14 7.51 11.13
C ILE A 128 -6.76 8.16 11.14
N LEU A 129 -6.61 9.26 10.44
CA LEU A 129 -5.32 9.94 10.30
C LEU A 129 -4.72 10.38 11.65
N PRO A 130 -5.48 10.96 12.60
CA PRO A 130 -4.94 11.30 13.91
C PRO A 130 -4.42 10.09 14.69
N MET A 131 -5.12 8.95 14.62
CA MET A 131 -4.64 7.70 15.25
C MET A 131 -3.36 7.18 14.61
N ALA A 132 -3.20 7.38 13.31
CA ALA A 132 -2.01 6.95 12.59
C ALA A 132 -0.78 7.82 12.89
N GLU A 133 -0.98 9.05 13.38
CA GLU A 133 0.08 9.98 13.74
C GLU A 133 0.58 9.81 15.19
N GLU A 134 -0.20 9.14 16.04
CA GLU A 134 0.20 8.78 17.40
C GLU A 134 1.36 7.77 17.42
#